data_a485889924d4933765fef6c6fb7efe43
#
_entry.id   a485889924d4933765fef6c6fb7efe43
#
_cell.length_a   1.000
_cell.length_b   1.000
_cell.length_c   1.000
_cell.angle_alpha   90.00
_cell.angle_beta   90.00
_cell.angle_gamma   90.00
#
_symmetry.space_group_name_H-M   'P 1'
#
loop_
_entity.id
_entity.type
_entity.pdbx_description
1 polymer ?
#
loop_
_entity_poly.entity_id
_entity_poly.type
_entity_poly.pdbx_seq_one_letter_code
_entity_poly.pdbx_strand_id
1 'polypeptide(L)'
;MLVTNKELQQAAREGKYAIGAFNTSNMEITQAIIAAHEELRAPVIIATSTSAIEYCGIEVLSTMVRQMAMQAKIPVSLHLDHGTDFNLIVKCIRHGWTSVMIDGSHAPLEENIAITKEVVKMAHAVGVSVEAELGRLGGIEDNISVDEREARLTDPDEAERFVHETQCDTLAVAIGTSHGAYKFKGEAKLAFDRLAEISKRISVPLVLHGASTVIPEIIEKANQYGAKLGAAKGVPAEDIKKAISLGITKVNIDTDLRLAFTASVREFLVQKPDNFDPRKIIGAGREAIKQVVKSKIELLGCAGKA
;
A
#
# COMPACT_ATOMS: atom_id res chain seq x y z
N MET A 1 10.40 9.68 -12.78
CA MET A 1 10.46 10.99 -12.08
C MET A 1 9.89 10.83 -10.67
N LEU A 2 10.64 11.24 -9.63
CA LEU A 2 10.17 11.19 -8.24
C LEU A 2 9.19 12.34 -7.97
N VAL A 3 8.04 12.00 -7.40
CA VAL A 3 6.94 12.92 -7.03
C VAL A 3 6.40 12.54 -5.64
N THR A 4 5.54 13.38 -5.06
CA THR A 4 4.89 13.11 -3.78
C THR A 4 3.60 12.30 -3.93
N ASN A 5 3.15 11.62 -2.86
CA ASN A 5 1.82 11.01 -2.84
C ASN A 5 0.70 12.04 -3.00
N LYS A 6 0.90 13.25 -2.47
CA LYS A 6 -0.04 14.35 -2.64
C LYS A 6 -0.34 14.63 -4.11
N GLU A 7 0.72 14.84 -4.91
CA GLU A 7 0.60 15.12 -6.35
C GLU A 7 -0.13 13.99 -7.08
N LEU A 8 0.28 12.74 -6.80
CA LEU A 8 -0.33 11.57 -7.43
C LEU A 8 -1.80 11.39 -7.08
N GLN A 9 -2.14 11.51 -5.79
CA GLN A 9 -3.51 11.26 -5.33
C GLN A 9 -4.47 12.41 -5.64
N GLN A 10 -3.98 13.65 -5.75
CA GLN A 10 -4.79 14.76 -6.27
C GLN A 10 -5.19 14.52 -7.72
N ALA A 11 -4.24 14.15 -8.58
CA ALA A 11 -4.53 13.78 -9.97
C ALA A 11 -5.50 12.57 -10.07
N ALA A 12 -5.33 11.58 -9.19
CA ALA A 12 -6.23 10.43 -9.12
C ALA A 12 -7.66 10.83 -8.73
N ARG A 13 -7.81 11.74 -7.75
CA ARG A 13 -9.11 12.27 -7.33
C ARG A 13 -9.84 12.99 -8.47
N GLU A 14 -9.13 13.88 -9.16
CA GLU A 14 -9.67 14.60 -10.32
C GLU A 14 -10.03 13.66 -11.46
N GLY A 15 -9.19 12.67 -11.72
CA GLY A 15 -9.36 11.66 -12.76
C GLY A 15 -10.31 10.52 -12.41
N LYS A 16 -10.82 10.44 -11.17
CA LYS A 16 -11.72 9.39 -10.64
C LYS A 16 -11.16 7.97 -10.82
N TYR A 17 -9.87 7.78 -10.51
CA TYR A 17 -9.18 6.49 -10.45
C TYR A 17 -8.42 6.37 -9.12
N ALA A 18 -7.86 5.21 -8.84
CA ALA A 18 -6.94 5.06 -7.71
C ALA A 18 -5.54 4.62 -8.18
N ILE A 19 -4.53 4.86 -7.36
CA ILE A 19 -3.16 4.44 -7.58
C ILE A 19 -2.83 3.32 -6.60
N GLY A 20 -2.20 2.27 -7.09
CA GLY A 20 -1.71 1.19 -6.25
C GLY A 20 -0.46 1.64 -5.48
N ALA A 21 -0.47 1.43 -4.17
CA ALA A 21 0.71 1.49 -3.33
C ALA A 21 1.20 0.05 -3.12
N PHE A 22 2.30 -0.29 -3.79
CA PHE A 22 2.83 -1.64 -3.83
C PHE A 22 4.04 -1.76 -2.90
N ASN A 23 3.93 -2.65 -1.91
CA ASN A 23 5.01 -2.86 -0.96
C ASN A 23 6.19 -3.61 -1.59
N THR A 24 7.39 -3.15 -1.30
CA THR A 24 8.64 -3.77 -1.76
C THR A 24 9.63 -3.97 -0.63
N SER A 25 10.40 -5.04 -0.72
CA SER A 25 11.49 -5.37 0.20
C SER A 25 12.74 -5.88 -0.52
N ASN A 26 12.77 -5.89 -1.85
CA ASN A 26 13.94 -6.32 -2.63
C ASN A 26 13.93 -5.75 -4.05
N MET A 27 15.00 -6.05 -4.78
CA MET A 27 15.20 -5.57 -6.15
C MET A 27 14.15 -6.12 -7.12
N GLU A 28 13.84 -7.39 -7.03
CA GLU A 28 12.97 -8.09 -7.99
C GLU A 28 11.53 -7.60 -7.91
N ILE A 29 11.04 -7.36 -6.69
CA ILE A 29 9.71 -6.78 -6.46
C ILE A 29 9.67 -5.36 -7.04
N THR A 30 10.67 -4.53 -6.72
CA THR A 30 10.75 -3.15 -7.25
C THR A 30 10.79 -3.12 -8.77
N GLN A 31 11.60 -4.01 -9.40
CA GLN A 31 11.68 -4.14 -10.87
C GLN A 31 10.33 -4.53 -11.48
N ALA A 32 9.64 -5.51 -10.88
CA ALA A 32 8.35 -5.98 -11.36
C ALA A 32 7.29 -4.87 -11.33
N ILE A 33 7.24 -4.11 -10.22
CA ILE A 33 6.32 -2.99 -10.04
C ILE A 33 6.57 -1.92 -11.10
N ILE A 34 7.81 -1.44 -11.23
CA ILE A 34 8.14 -0.38 -12.19
C ILE A 34 7.88 -0.85 -13.63
N ALA A 35 8.32 -2.06 -14.01
CA ALA A 35 8.13 -2.57 -15.36
C ALA A 35 6.65 -2.69 -15.75
N ALA A 36 5.78 -3.14 -14.84
CA ALA A 36 4.34 -3.21 -15.09
C ALA A 36 3.73 -1.82 -15.32
N HIS A 37 4.14 -0.83 -14.52
CA HIS A 37 3.62 0.53 -14.60
C HIS A 37 4.14 1.26 -15.85
N GLU A 38 5.38 1.03 -16.27
CA GLU A 38 5.90 1.56 -17.53
C GLU A 38 5.17 0.98 -18.75
N GLU A 39 4.91 -0.34 -18.77
CA GLU A 39 4.17 -0.98 -19.86
C GLU A 39 2.75 -0.41 -20.02
N LEU A 40 2.07 -0.15 -18.90
CA LEU A 40 0.71 0.36 -18.89
C LEU A 40 0.63 1.89 -18.78
N ARG A 41 1.77 2.58 -18.76
CA ARG A 41 1.88 4.04 -18.60
C ARG A 41 1.03 4.52 -17.42
N ALA A 42 1.26 3.96 -16.25
CA ALA A 42 0.53 4.27 -15.03
C ALA A 42 1.43 4.90 -13.97
N PRO A 43 0.96 5.87 -13.17
CA PRO A 43 1.69 6.37 -12.00
C PRO A 43 1.75 5.31 -10.92
N VAL A 44 2.77 5.35 -10.03
CA VAL A 44 2.95 4.34 -8.99
C VAL A 44 3.39 4.93 -7.66
N ILE A 45 2.92 4.33 -6.57
CA ILE A 45 3.45 4.49 -5.22
C ILE A 45 4.21 3.23 -4.86
N ILE A 46 5.53 3.34 -4.67
CA ILE A 46 6.35 2.26 -4.12
C ILE A 46 6.38 2.43 -2.61
N ALA A 47 5.74 1.51 -1.91
CA ALA A 47 5.61 1.51 -0.47
C ALA A 47 6.70 0.66 0.20
N THR A 48 7.19 1.11 1.34
CA THR A 48 8.16 0.38 2.16
C THR A 48 7.73 0.44 3.61
N SER A 49 7.49 -0.71 4.22
CA SER A 49 7.16 -0.80 5.64
C SER A 49 8.42 -0.71 6.52
N THR A 50 8.24 -0.52 7.82
CA THR A 50 9.31 -0.55 8.80
C THR A 50 10.11 -1.85 8.72
N SER A 51 9.45 -3.00 8.62
CA SER A 51 10.10 -4.30 8.52
C SER A 51 10.90 -4.48 7.21
N ALA A 52 10.42 -3.91 6.10
CA ALA A 52 11.17 -3.91 4.85
C ALA A 52 12.45 -3.06 4.94
N ILE A 53 12.39 -1.92 5.64
CA ILE A 53 13.55 -1.06 5.90
C ILE A 53 14.56 -1.77 6.82
N GLU A 54 14.09 -2.44 7.86
CA GLU A 54 14.95 -3.23 8.75
C GLU A 54 15.63 -4.39 8.02
N TYR A 55 14.89 -5.09 7.15
CA TYR A 55 15.42 -6.21 6.37
C TYR A 55 16.50 -5.79 5.37
N CYS A 56 16.27 -4.72 4.62
CA CYS A 56 17.16 -4.27 3.55
C CYS A 56 18.29 -3.35 4.04
N GLY A 57 18.07 -2.63 5.14
CA GLY A 57 18.80 -1.43 5.49
C GLY A 57 18.32 -0.20 4.73
N ILE A 58 18.11 0.90 5.48
CA ILE A 58 17.50 2.13 4.94
C ILE A 58 18.28 2.72 3.76
N GLU A 59 19.61 2.70 3.82
CA GLU A 59 20.49 3.25 2.79
C GLU A 59 20.41 2.45 1.48
N VAL A 60 20.42 1.12 1.59
CA VAL A 60 20.35 0.20 0.44
C VAL A 60 18.99 0.31 -0.22
N LEU A 61 17.92 0.21 0.56
CA LEU A 61 16.54 0.27 0.04
C LEU A 61 16.26 1.61 -0.63
N SER A 62 16.61 2.71 0.04
CA SER A 62 16.48 4.08 -0.51
C SER A 62 17.23 4.23 -1.83
N THR A 63 18.51 3.88 -1.85
CA THR A 63 19.35 4.04 -3.05
C THR A 63 18.79 3.21 -4.20
N MET A 64 18.43 1.97 -3.96
CA MET A 64 17.88 1.05 -4.97
C MET A 64 16.57 1.61 -5.57
N VAL A 65 15.58 1.91 -4.73
CA VAL A 65 14.27 2.37 -5.21
C VAL A 65 14.36 3.71 -5.89
N ARG A 66 15.09 4.67 -5.31
CA ARG A 66 15.27 6.00 -5.91
C ARG A 66 15.98 5.94 -7.25
N GLN A 67 17.03 5.14 -7.38
CA GLN A 67 17.75 4.99 -8.64
C GLN A 67 16.85 4.44 -9.74
N MET A 68 16.04 3.42 -9.43
CA MET A 68 15.07 2.86 -10.38
C MET A 68 13.96 3.87 -10.71
N ALA A 69 13.45 4.59 -9.73
CA ALA A 69 12.41 5.61 -9.92
C ALA A 69 12.89 6.79 -10.78
N MET A 70 14.16 7.21 -10.64
CA MET A 70 14.75 8.26 -11.48
C MET A 70 14.92 7.85 -12.94
N GLN A 71 15.13 6.55 -13.21
CA GLN A 71 15.23 6.01 -14.57
C GLN A 71 13.87 5.73 -15.20
N ALA A 72 12.82 5.57 -14.38
CA ALA A 72 11.48 5.31 -14.84
C ALA A 72 10.90 6.49 -15.65
N LYS A 73 10.13 6.16 -16.69
CA LYS A 73 9.45 7.11 -17.59
C LYS A 73 8.07 7.54 -17.08
N ILE A 74 7.72 7.13 -15.89
CA ILE A 74 6.43 7.37 -15.22
C ILE A 74 6.65 8.12 -13.91
N PRO A 75 5.64 8.79 -13.36
CA PRO A 75 5.70 9.36 -12.02
C PRO A 75 5.74 8.25 -10.96
N VAL A 76 6.69 8.35 -10.03
CA VAL A 76 6.91 7.38 -8.95
C VAL A 76 7.01 8.12 -7.63
N SER A 77 6.25 7.70 -6.62
CA SER A 77 6.45 8.14 -5.24
C SER A 77 7.12 7.04 -4.43
N LEU A 78 8.09 7.40 -3.60
CA LEU A 78 8.67 6.51 -2.58
C LEU A 78 8.04 6.85 -1.24
N HIS A 79 7.30 5.91 -0.67
CA HIS A 79 6.43 6.09 0.48
C HIS A 79 6.83 5.19 1.66
N LEU A 80 6.96 5.78 2.86
CA LEU A 80 7.01 5.01 4.11
C LEU A 80 5.57 4.64 4.49
N ASP A 81 5.29 3.35 4.58
CA ASP A 81 4.01 2.77 4.91
C ASP A 81 3.97 2.37 6.40
N HIS A 82 2.90 2.71 7.12
CA HIS A 82 2.71 2.44 8.55
C HIS A 82 3.89 2.84 9.44
N GLY A 83 4.40 4.07 9.28
CA GLY A 83 5.41 4.62 10.18
C GLY A 83 4.80 4.96 11.54
N THR A 84 5.33 4.38 12.63
CA THR A 84 4.89 4.64 14.01
C THR A 84 5.95 5.36 14.84
N ASP A 85 7.19 5.42 14.34
CA ASP A 85 8.32 6.07 15.02
C ASP A 85 8.72 7.36 14.30
N PHE A 86 8.60 8.48 15.01
CA PHE A 86 9.01 9.80 14.51
C PHE A 86 10.46 9.83 14.03
N ASN A 87 11.39 9.17 14.73
CA ASN A 87 12.81 9.15 14.34
C ASN A 87 13.03 8.37 13.05
N LEU A 88 12.29 7.28 12.82
CA LEU A 88 12.34 6.54 11.56
C LEU A 88 11.80 7.40 10.41
N ILE A 89 10.69 8.11 10.63
CA ILE A 89 10.11 9.04 9.63
C ILE A 89 11.15 10.09 9.23
N VAL A 90 11.82 10.72 10.19
CA VAL A 90 12.91 11.69 9.94
C VAL A 90 14.04 11.06 9.13
N LYS A 91 14.46 9.84 9.48
CA LYS A 91 15.49 9.11 8.73
C LYS A 91 15.05 8.83 7.29
N CYS A 92 13.82 8.39 7.07
CA CYS A 92 13.27 8.16 5.73
C CYS A 92 13.31 9.44 4.88
N ILE A 93 12.83 10.55 5.41
CA ILE A 93 12.89 11.84 4.73
C ILE A 93 14.33 12.23 4.38
N ARG A 94 15.26 12.09 5.32
CA ARG A 94 16.68 12.36 5.09
C ARG A 94 17.29 11.50 3.97
N HIS A 95 16.82 10.25 3.83
CA HIS A 95 17.26 9.34 2.78
C HIS A 95 16.46 9.45 1.48
N GLY A 96 15.54 10.44 1.38
CA GLY A 96 14.87 10.84 0.15
C GLY A 96 13.56 10.14 -0.15
N TRP A 97 12.84 9.70 0.86
CA TRP A 97 11.43 9.39 0.74
C TRP A 97 10.66 10.65 0.35
N THR A 98 9.78 10.55 -0.63
CA THR A 98 8.96 11.67 -1.12
C THR A 98 7.61 11.76 -0.43
N SER A 99 7.26 10.71 0.30
CA SER A 99 6.05 10.62 1.09
C SER A 99 6.29 9.75 2.32
N VAL A 100 5.67 10.10 3.43
CA VAL A 100 5.72 9.33 4.67
C VAL A 100 4.33 9.20 5.26
N MET A 101 4.06 8.09 5.95
CA MET A 101 2.86 7.93 6.76
C MET A 101 3.24 7.98 8.24
N ILE A 102 2.42 8.66 9.02
CA ILE A 102 2.36 8.52 10.48
C ILE A 102 1.08 7.78 10.85
N ASP A 103 1.24 6.60 11.40
CA ASP A 103 0.13 5.80 11.92
C ASP A 103 -0.02 6.00 13.43
N GLY A 104 -0.85 6.95 13.79
CA GLY A 104 -1.28 7.22 15.16
C GLY A 104 -2.63 6.60 15.52
N SER A 105 -3.19 5.71 14.69
CA SER A 105 -4.54 5.15 14.84
C SER A 105 -4.74 4.33 16.13
N HIS A 106 -3.64 3.87 16.73
CA HIS A 106 -3.66 3.15 18.02
C HIS A 106 -3.82 4.05 19.24
N ALA A 107 -3.49 5.35 19.10
CA ALA A 107 -3.57 6.33 20.16
C ALA A 107 -4.97 6.98 20.22
N PRO A 108 -5.33 7.63 21.34
CA PRO A 108 -6.49 8.51 21.40
C PRO A 108 -6.42 9.62 20.35
N LEU A 109 -7.59 10.12 19.90
CA LEU A 109 -7.68 11.12 18.82
C LEU A 109 -6.76 12.33 19.05
N GLU A 110 -6.72 12.87 20.26
CA GLU A 110 -5.91 14.06 20.59
C GLU A 110 -4.39 13.79 20.44
N GLU A 111 -3.94 12.61 20.83
CA GLU A 111 -2.55 12.21 20.68
C GLU A 111 -2.20 11.95 19.22
N ASN A 112 -3.11 11.31 18.46
CA ASN A 112 -2.95 11.11 17.01
C ASN A 112 -2.87 12.46 16.28
N ILE A 113 -3.74 13.42 16.62
CA ILE A 113 -3.68 14.79 16.08
C ILE A 113 -2.34 15.44 16.43
N ALA A 114 -1.88 15.35 17.66
CA ALA A 114 -0.66 16.00 18.12
C ALA A 114 0.58 15.47 17.37
N ILE A 115 0.77 14.15 17.31
CA ILE A 115 1.93 13.55 16.61
C ILE A 115 1.86 13.79 15.10
N THR A 116 0.67 13.72 14.50
CA THR A 116 0.49 13.98 13.07
C THR A 116 0.86 15.43 12.72
N LYS A 117 0.48 16.42 13.54
CA LYS A 117 0.88 17.82 13.35
C LYS A 117 2.40 18.01 13.37
N GLU A 118 3.11 17.32 14.26
CA GLU A 118 4.56 17.38 14.35
C GLU A 118 5.21 16.83 13.07
N VAL A 119 4.73 15.67 12.59
CA VAL A 119 5.23 15.05 11.36
C VAL A 119 4.93 15.93 10.15
N VAL A 120 3.71 16.45 10.03
CA VAL A 120 3.30 17.35 8.93
C VAL A 120 4.20 18.59 8.90
N LYS A 121 4.38 19.26 10.04
CA LYS A 121 5.24 20.45 10.14
C LYS A 121 6.67 20.17 9.65
N MET A 122 7.24 19.04 10.05
CA MET A 122 8.60 18.65 9.70
C MET A 122 8.70 18.25 8.21
N ALA A 123 7.79 17.39 7.73
CA ALA A 123 7.80 16.89 6.37
C ALA A 123 7.52 17.98 5.33
N HIS A 124 6.53 18.85 5.57
CA HIS A 124 6.21 19.97 4.68
C HIS A 124 7.36 20.97 4.55
N ALA A 125 8.15 21.18 5.61
CA ALA A 125 9.30 22.08 5.55
C ALA A 125 10.36 21.66 4.51
N VAL A 126 10.33 20.39 4.07
CA VAL A 126 11.27 19.84 3.07
C VAL A 126 10.54 19.26 1.84
N GLY A 127 9.26 19.60 1.65
CA GLY A 127 8.48 19.23 0.46
C GLY A 127 8.07 17.76 0.38
N VAL A 128 7.97 17.07 1.51
CA VAL A 128 7.52 15.66 1.61
C VAL A 128 6.06 15.63 2.03
N SER A 129 5.24 14.82 1.35
CA SER A 129 3.82 14.65 1.69
C SER A 129 3.61 13.69 2.86
N VAL A 130 2.54 13.92 3.62
CA VAL A 130 2.19 13.13 4.81
C VAL A 130 0.83 12.48 4.65
N GLU A 131 0.81 11.15 4.81
CA GLU A 131 -0.38 10.35 5.02
C GLU A 131 -0.59 10.14 6.53
N ALA A 132 -1.85 10.19 6.96
CA ALA A 132 -2.22 9.84 8.33
C ALA A 132 -3.34 8.80 8.32
N GLU A 133 -3.61 8.17 9.46
CA GLU A 133 -4.67 7.16 9.59
C GLU A 133 -5.63 7.51 10.73
N LEU A 134 -6.92 7.30 10.49
CA LEU A 134 -7.97 7.44 11.48
C LEU A 134 -8.95 6.27 11.42
N GLY A 135 -9.36 5.82 12.58
CA GLY A 135 -10.02 4.54 12.78
C GLY A 135 -8.97 3.45 13.06
N ARG A 136 -9.40 2.21 13.21
CA ARG A 136 -8.49 1.10 13.52
C ARG A 136 -8.87 -0.12 12.69
N LEU A 137 -7.97 -0.57 11.84
CA LEU A 137 -8.14 -1.81 11.09
C LEU A 137 -7.75 -3.00 11.95
N GLY A 138 -8.51 -4.11 11.85
CA GLY A 138 -8.14 -5.39 12.44
C GLY A 138 -7.13 -6.15 11.58
N GLY A 139 -6.53 -7.21 12.14
CA GLY A 139 -5.64 -8.13 11.42
C GLY A 139 -4.17 -7.95 11.75
N ILE A 140 -3.31 -8.58 10.94
CA ILE A 140 -1.86 -8.58 11.13
C ILE A 140 -1.19 -8.05 9.87
N GLU A 141 -0.38 -7.01 10.01
CA GLU A 141 0.49 -6.48 8.96
C GLU A 141 1.87 -6.19 9.54
N ASP A 142 2.88 -6.88 9.03
CA ASP A 142 4.26 -6.83 9.52
C ASP A 142 4.34 -6.97 11.06
N ASN A 143 4.70 -5.89 11.78
CA ASN A 143 4.84 -5.87 13.24
C ASN A 143 3.56 -5.37 13.96
N ILE A 144 2.50 -5.03 13.22
CA ILE A 144 1.24 -4.52 13.78
C ILE A 144 0.22 -5.65 13.82
N SER A 145 -0.35 -5.91 15.00
CA SER A 145 -1.43 -6.88 15.19
C SER A 145 -2.56 -6.24 15.99
N VAL A 146 -3.76 -6.22 15.41
CA VAL A 146 -4.97 -5.67 16.03
C VAL A 146 -6.05 -6.75 16.08
N ASP A 147 -6.60 -7.00 17.28
CA ASP A 147 -7.74 -7.91 17.45
C ASP A 147 -8.96 -7.33 16.70
N GLU A 148 -9.74 -8.18 16.02
CA GLU A 148 -10.97 -7.77 15.33
C GLU A 148 -11.95 -7.02 16.23
N ARG A 149 -11.93 -7.28 17.55
CA ARG A 149 -12.75 -6.59 18.56
C ARG A 149 -12.32 -5.16 18.82
N GLU A 150 -11.08 -4.82 18.51
CA GLU A 150 -10.53 -3.48 18.67
C GLU A 150 -10.64 -2.64 17.37
N ALA A 151 -11.08 -3.25 16.28
CA ALA A 151 -11.31 -2.55 15.01
C ALA A 151 -12.43 -1.51 15.19
N ARG A 152 -12.16 -0.29 14.74
CA ARG A 152 -13.09 0.85 14.81
C ARG A 152 -13.18 1.55 13.48
N LEU A 153 -14.38 1.66 12.94
CA LEU A 153 -14.63 2.43 11.72
C LEU A 153 -14.34 3.92 11.97
N THR A 154 -13.78 4.58 10.95
CA THR A 154 -13.54 6.04 11.00
C THR A 154 -14.83 6.80 11.18
N ASP A 155 -14.88 7.69 12.15
CA ASP A 155 -16.00 8.60 12.36
C ASP A 155 -15.88 9.82 11.45
N PRO A 156 -16.96 10.24 10.74
CA PRO A 156 -16.90 11.38 9.81
C PRO A 156 -16.65 12.74 10.50
N ASP A 157 -17.16 12.98 11.71
CA ASP A 157 -16.92 14.21 12.42
C ASP A 157 -15.46 14.27 12.93
N GLU A 158 -14.93 13.13 13.42
CA GLU A 158 -13.53 13.01 13.79
C GLU A 158 -12.61 13.20 12.57
N ALA A 159 -12.98 12.66 11.39
CA ALA A 159 -12.19 12.80 10.16
C ALA A 159 -12.11 14.26 9.68
N GLU A 160 -13.21 14.98 9.71
CA GLU A 160 -13.26 16.40 9.35
C GLU A 160 -12.38 17.24 10.30
N ARG A 161 -12.53 17.06 11.61
CA ARG A 161 -11.72 17.70 12.63
C ARG A 161 -10.23 17.36 12.46
N PHE A 162 -9.92 16.08 12.29
CA PHE A 162 -8.55 15.58 12.17
C PHE A 162 -7.82 16.23 10.98
N VAL A 163 -8.43 16.22 9.80
CA VAL A 163 -7.85 16.83 8.59
C VAL A 163 -7.67 18.34 8.77
N HIS A 164 -8.68 19.02 9.35
CA HIS A 164 -8.60 20.46 9.60
C HIS A 164 -7.47 20.82 10.56
N GLU A 165 -7.28 20.05 11.63
CA GLU A 165 -6.25 20.36 12.63
C GLU A 165 -4.85 19.92 12.22
N THR A 166 -4.71 18.77 11.57
CA THR A 166 -3.40 18.21 11.24
C THR A 166 -2.81 18.75 9.94
N GLN A 167 -3.66 19.13 8.97
CA GLN A 167 -3.26 19.52 7.62
C GLN A 167 -2.46 18.42 6.91
N CYS A 168 -2.76 17.13 7.18
CA CYS A 168 -2.18 16.01 6.45
C CYS A 168 -2.60 16.05 4.97
N ASP A 169 -1.81 15.46 4.09
CA ASP A 169 -2.05 15.52 2.65
C ASP A 169 -3.01 14.45 2.15
N THR A 170 -3.07 13.32 2.85
CA THR A 170 -3.97 12.19 2.54
C THR A 170 -4.39 11.50 3.84
N LEU A 171 -5.59 10.90 3.86
CA LEU A 171 -6.13 10.24 5.03
C LEU A 171 -6.51 8.78 4.73
N ALA A 172 -5.88 7.84 5.42
CA ALA A 172 -6.30 6.46 5.46
C ALA A 172 -7.51 6.30 6.40
N VAL A 173 -8.55 5.63 5.91
CA VAL A 173 -9.82 5.47 6.61
C VAL A 173 -10.18 3.99 6.81
N ALA A 174 -10.58 3.64 8.02
CA ALA A 174 -11.09 2.32 8.35
C ALA A 174 -12.58 2.22 7.98
N ILE A 175 -12.89 1.44 6.96
CA ILE A 175 -14.26 1.20 6.49
C ILE A 175 -14.66 -0.28 6.55
N GLY A 176 -13.92 -1.10 7.32
CA GLY A 176 -14.20 -2.53 7.50
C GLY A 176 -13.29 -3.45 6.70
N THR A 177 -12.18 -2.96 6.16
CA THR A 177 -11.08 -3.78 5.65
C THR A 177 -10.23 -4.34 6.79
N SER A 178 -9.37 -5.33 6.51
CA SER A 178 -8.47 -5.95 7.49
C SER A 178 -7.13 -6.27 6.85
N HIS A 179 -6.05 -6.27 7.63
CA HIS A 179 -4.70 -6.58 7.18
C HIS A 179 -4.43 -8.09 7.08
N GLY A 180 -3.45 -8.48 6.26
CA GLY A 180 -2.97 -9.86 6.11
C GLY A 180 -3.73 -10.71 5.09
N ALA A 181 -3.36 -11.99 4.96
CA ALA A 181 -3.95 -12.93 4.01
C ALA A 181 -5.26 -13.55 4.51
N TYR A 182 -5.44 -13.64 5.82
CA TYR A 182 -6.60 -14.27 6.47
C TYR A 182 -7.58 -13.23 7.00
N LYS A 183 -7.98 -12.30 6.12
CA LYS A 183 -8.69 -11.07 6.49
C LYS A 183 -10.08 -11.27 7.05
N PHE A 184 -10.84 -12.27 6.56
CA PHE A 184 -12.25 -12.41 6.90
C PHE A 184 -12.62 -13.87 7.18
N LYS A 185 -13.32 -14.11 8.29
CA LYS A 185 -13.99 -15.40 8.57
C LYS A 185 -15.27 -15.56 7.73
N GLY A 186 -15.74 -14.49 7.08
CA GLY A 186 -16.95 -14.42 6.25
C GLY A 186 -16.74 -13.51 5.04
N GLU A 187 -17.81 -12.88 4.53
CA GLU A 187 -17.75 -11.87 3.49
C GLU A 187 -17.32 -10.52 4.07
N ALA A 188 -16.47 -9.80 3.37
CA ALA A 188 -16.12 -8.42 3.70
C ALA A 188 -17.38 -7.53 3.61
N LYS A 189 -17.70 -6.80 4.67
CA LYS A 189 -18.79 -5.82 4.66
C LYS A 189 -18.21 -4.43 4.82
N LEU A 190 -17.97 -3.75 3.69
CA LEU A 190 -17.44 -2.40 3.72
C LEU A 190 -18.54 -1.36 3.98
N ALA A 191 -18.23 -0.40 4.84
CA ALA A 191 -19.14 0.69 5.23
C ALA A 191 -19.14 1.81 4.17
N PHE A 192 -19.68 1.53 2.99
CA PHE A 192 -19.69 2.48 1.86
C PHE A 192 -20.44 3.77 2.14
N ASP A 193 -21.53 3.73 2.92
CA ASP A 193 -22.27 4.96 3.28
C ASP A 193 -21.38 5.88 4.12
N ARG A 194 -20.59 5.30 5.03
CA ARG A 194 -19.63 6.03 5.85
C ARG A 194 -18.51 6.62 5.00
N LEU A 195 -17.96 5.84 4.05
CA LEU A 195 -16.96 6.33 3.11
C LEU A 195 -17.50 7.52 2.30
N ALA A 196 -18.72 7.42 1.78
CA ALA A 196 -19.36 8.49 1.02
C ALA A 196 -19.57 9.76 1.87
N GLU A 197 -19.90 9.61 3.14
CA GLU A 197 -20.06 10.72 4.07
C GLU A 197 -18.71 11.41 4.35
N ILE A 198 -17.66 10.65 4.70
CA ILE A 198 -16.31 11.17 4.92
C ILE A 198 -15.82 11.91 3.65
N SER A 199 -15.95 11.29 2.48
CA SER A 199 -15.49 11.87 1.21
C SER A 199 -16.15 13.21 0.86
N LYS A 200 -17.36 13.47 1.34
CA LYS A 200 -18.06 14.75 1.13
C LYS A 200 -17.57 15.85 2.09
N ARG A 201 -17.09 15.47 3.27
CA ARG A 201 -16.73 16.42 4.34
C ARG A 201 -15.28 16.89 4.25
N ILE A 202 -14.37 16.05 3.75
CA ILE A 202 -12.95 16.37 3.74
C ILE A 202 -12.42 16.69 2.34
N SER A 203 -11.44 17.56 2.29
CA SER A 203 -10.81 18.03 1.04
C SER A 203 -9.63 17.17 0.57
N VAL A 204 -9.05 16.37 1.46
CA VAL A 204 -7.87 15.54 1.15
C VAL A 204 -8.25 14.22 0.49
N PRO A 205 -7.39 13.66 -0.36
CA PRO A 205 -7.56 12.32 -0.93
C PRO A 205 -7.65 11.23 0.15
N LEU A 206 -8.45 10.20 -0.13
CA LEU A 206 -8.68 9.07 0.78
C LEU A 206 -7.90 7.84 0.38
N VAL A 207 -7.44 7.10 1.38
CA VAL A 207 -6.63 5.89 1.22
C VAL A 207 -7.33 4.67 1.81
N LEU A 208 -7.22 3.53 1.13
CA LEU A 208 -7.74 2.25 1.57
C LEU A 208 -6.60 1.28 1.88
N HIS A 209 -6.44 0.95 3.15
CA HIS A 209 -5.54 -0.08 3.63
C HIS A 209 -6.24 -1.44 3.73
N GLY A 210 -5.48 -2.52 3.89
CA GLY A 210 -6.01 -3.86 4.04
C GLY A 210 -6.84 -4.34 2.83
N ALA A 211 -6.58 -3.87 1.61
CA ALA A 211 -7.44 -4.04 0.44
C ALA A 211 -6.92 -5.06 -0.60
N SER A 212 -5.91 -5.89 -0.29
CA SER A 212 -5.48 -6.97 -1.20
C SER A 212 -6.66 -7.89 -1.52
N THR A 213 -6.78 -8.30 -2.79
CA THR A 213 -7.90 -9.14 -3.23
C THR A 213 -7.74 -10.61 -2.89
N VAL A 214 -6.50 -11.04 -2.60
CA VAL A 214 -6.17 -12.44 -2.27
C VAL A 214 -6.71 -13.40 -3.32
N ILE A 215 -6.03 -13.48 -4.47
CA ILE A 215 -6.47 -14.22 -5.66
C ILE A 215 -6.47 -15.73 -5.37
N PRO A 216 -7.63 -16.42 -5.38
CA PRO A 216 -7.73 -17.83 -4.97
C PRO A 216 -6.83 -18.76 -5.80
N GLU A 217 -6.73 -18.55 -7.10
CA GLU A 217 -5.95 -19.37 -8.03
C GLU A 217 -4.45 -19.35 -7.69
N ILE A 218 -3.96 -18.23 -7.14
CA ILE A 218 -2.56 -18.11 -6.69
C ILE A 218 -2.34 -18.95 -5.43
N ILE A 219 -3.29 -18.99 -4.50
CA ILE A 219 -3.23 -19.81 -3.29
C ILE A 219 -3.27 -21.29 -3.67
N GLU A 220 -4.19 -21.69 -4.54
CA GLU A 220 -4.31 -23.05 -5.04
C GLU A 220 -2.99 -23.50 -5.69
N LYS A 221 -2.44 -22.67 -6.56
CA LYS A 221 -1.14 -22.89 -7.19
C LYS A 221 -0.02 -23.06 -6.16
N ALA A 222 0.07 -22.16 -5.18
CA ALA A 222 1.07 -22.26 -4.13
C ALA A 222 0.96 -23.59 -3.35
N ASN A 223 -0.26 -24.00 -3.01
CA ASN A 223 -0.53 -25.24 -2.28
C ASN A 223 -0.23 -26.49 -3.14
N GLN A 224 -0.52 -26.46 -4.44
CA GLN A 224 -0.14 -27.52 -5.38
C GLN A 224 1.36 -27.78 -5.37
N TYR A 225 2.18 -26.75 -5.17
CA TYR A 225 3.63 -26.83 -5.10
C TYR A 225 4.18 -26.81 -3.66
N GLY A 226 3.42 -27.35 -2.71
CA GLY A 226 3.87 -27.66 -1.36
C GLY A 226 3.79 -26.51 -0.36
N ALA A 227 3.09 -25.41 -0.65
CA ALA A 227 2.71 -24.47 0.39
C ALA A 227 1.59 -25.09 1.27
N LYS A 228 1.41 -24.52 2.46
CA LYS A 228 0.33 -24.91 3.38
C LYS A 228 -0.46 -23.65 3.77
N LEU A 229 -0.96 -22.96 2.75
CA LEU A 229 -1.76 -21.77 2.95
C LEU A 229 -3.21 -22.19 3.18
N GLY A 230 -3.80 -21.67 4.24
CA GLY A 230 -5.23 -21.89 4.55
C GLY A 230 -6.16 -21.14 3.59
N ALA A 231 -7.46 -21.29 3.81
CA ALA A 231 -8.45 -20.51 3.09
C ALA A 231 -8.29 -19.03 3.45
N ALA A 232 -7.86 -18.24 2.49
CA ALA A 232 -7.68 -16.80 2.62
C ALA A 232 -8.70 -16.08 1.73
N LYS A 233 -9.25 -14.98 2.23
CA LYS A 233 -10.19 -14.13 1.49
C LYS A 233 -9.73 -12.69 1.58
N GLY A 234 -9.72 -12.00 0.45
CA GLY A 234 -9.44 -10.58 0.36
C GLY A 234 -10.70 -9.75 0.11
N VAL A 235 -10.50 -8.50 -0.24
CA VAL A 235 -11.58 -7.59 -0.62
C VAL A 235 -12.00 -7.89 -2.06
N PRO A 236 -13.31 -8.04 -2.37
CA PRO A 236 -13.79 -8.25 -3.73
C PRO A 236 -13.40 -7.08 -4.65
N ALA A 237 -13.06 -7.39 -5.91
CA ALA A 237 -12.68 -6.39 -6.90
C ALA A 237 -13.77 -5.32 -7.12
N GLU A 238 -15.03 -5.71 -7.11
CA GLU A 238 -16.16 -4.79 -7.25
C GLU A 238 -16.31 -3.82 -6.07
N ASP A 239 -15.96 -4.27 -4.87
CA ASP A 239 -15.95 -3.43 -3.67
C ASP A 239 -14.83 -2.37 -3.75
N ILE A 240 -13.66 -2.74 -4.29
CA ILE A 240 -12.57 -1.80 -4.55
C ILE A 240 -13.02 -0.74 -5.58
N LYS A 241 -13.62 -1.15 -6.69
CA LYS A 241 -14.15 -0.22 -7.69
C LYS A 241 -15.20 0.71 -7.10
N LYS A 242 -16.10 0.18 -6.27
CA LYS A 242 -17.10 0.98 -5.56
C LYS A 242 -16.45 1.98 -4.61
N ALA A 243 -15.45 1.57 -3.83
CA ALA A 243 -14.71 2.47 -2.95
C ALA A 243 -14.02 3.62 -3.73
N ILE A 244 -13.42 3.31 -4.89
CA ILE A 244 -12.83 4.32 -5.78
C ILE A 244 -13.89 5.31 -6.27
N SER A 245 -15.07 4.83 -6.68
CA SER A 245 -16.17 5.71 -7.10
C SER A 245 -16.69 6.63 -5.98
N LEU A 246 -16.40 6.28 -4.71
CA LEU A 246 -16.76 7.05 -3.52
C LEU A 246 -15.62 7.90 -2.96
N GLY A 247 -14.46 7.96 -3.63
CA GLY A 247 -13.39 8.89 -3.31
C GLY A 247 -12.06 8.29 -2.85
N ILE A 248 -11.91 6.95 -2.84
CA ILE A 248 -10.60 6.33 -2.61
C ILE A 248 -9.69 6.61 -3.80
N THR A 249 -8.46 7.05 -3.50
CA THR A 249 -7.45 7.43 -4.50
C THR A 249 -6.15 6.64 -4.39
N LYS A 250 -5.94 5.94 -3.28
CA LYS A 250 -4.80 5.04 -3.05
C LYS A 250 -5.32 3.73 -2.47
N VAL A 251 -4.74 2.62 -2.94
CA VAL A 251 -5.05 1.27 -2.43
C VAL A 251 -3.74 0.55 -2.12
N ASN A 252 -3.55 0.11 -0.87
CA ASN A 252 -2.37 -0.65 -0.46
C ASN A 252 -2.47 -2.10 -0.94
N ILE A 253 -1.38 -2.60 -1.55
CA ILE A 253 -1.27 -3.94 -2.13
C ILE A 253 0.07 -4.56 -1.75
N ASP A 254 0.04 -5.55 -0.87
CA ASP A 254 1.21 -6.31 -0.43
C ASP A 254 0.98 -7.82 -0.54
N THR A 255 -0.03 -8.34 0.15
CA THR A 255 -0.31 -9.78 0.23
C THR A 255 -0.38 -10.46 -1.14
N ASP A 256 -1.02 -9.82 -2.13
CA ASP A 256 -1.13 -10.37 -3.49
C ASP A 256 0.24 -10.57 -4.14
N LEU A 257 1.21 -9.66 -3.89
CA LEU A 257 2.58 -9.77 -4.42
C LEU A 257 3.35 -10.90 -3.75
N ARG A 258 3.26 -10.99 -2.42
CA ARG A 258 3.90 -12.05 -1.63
C ARG A 258 3.40 -13.44 -2.04
N LEU A 259 2.09 -13.59 -2.24
CA LEU A 259 1.48 -14.83 -2.70
C LEU A 259 1.92 -15.22 -4.11
N ALA A 260 1.91 -14.29 -5.05
CA ALA A 260 2.32 -14.52 -6.43
C ALA A 260 3.79 -14.93 -6.53
N PHE A 261 4.67 -14.24 -5.79
CA PHE A 261 6.09 -14.58 -5.70
C PHE A 261 6.28 -16.00 -5.17
N THR A 262 5.66 -16.30 -4.03
CA THR A 262 5.78 -17.60 -3.36
C THR A 262 5.28 -18.74 -4.24
N ALA A 263 4.12 -18.59 -4.87
CA ALA A 263 3.54 -19.61 -5.75
C ALA A 263 4.46 -19.91 -6.94
N SER A 264 4.99 -18.88 -7.60
CA SER A 264 5.79 -19.03 -8.80
C SER A 264 7.19 -19.56 -8.52
N VAL A 265 7.82 -19.14 -7.43
CA VAL A 265 9.14 -19.68 -7.01
C VAL A 265 9.00 -21.15 -6.62
N ARG A 266 7.95 -21.55 -5.89
CA ARG A 266 7.70 -22.96 -5.57
C ARG A 266 7.47 -23.81 -6.79
N GLU A 267 6.64 -23.36 -7.73
CA GLU A 267 6.42 -24.02 -9.00
C GLU A 267 7.74 -24.23 -9.75
N PHE A 268 8.54 -23.17 -9.86
CA PHE A 268 9.84 -23.23 -10.57
C PHE A 268 10.77 -24.27 -9.96
N LEU A 269 10.89 -24.30 -8.63
CA LEU A 269 11.77 -25.26 -7.93
C LEU A 269 11.34 -26.71 -8.13
N VAL A 270 10.03 -26.99 -8.21
CA VAL A 270 9.50 -28.33 -8.48
C VAL A 270 9.66 -28.72 -9.94
N GLN A 271 9.40 -27.80 -10.87
CA GLN A 271 9.44 -28.08 -12.31
C GLN A 271 10.87 -28.10 -12.88
N LYS A 272 11.82 -27.41 -12.23
CA LYS A 272 13.22 -27.28 -12.65
C LYS A 272 14.17 -27.61 -11.49
N PRO A 273 14.14 -28.85 -10.97
CA PRO A 273 14.84 -29.22 -9.75
C PRO A 273 16.38 -29.19 -9.89
N ASP A 274 16.88 -29.25 -11.11
CA ASP A 274 18.29 -29.14 -11.44
C ASP A 274 18.82 -27.70 -11.58
N ASN A 275 17.90 -26.73 -11.52
CA ASN A 275 18.29 -25.33 -11.67
C ASN A 275 18.68 -24.71 -10.31
N PHE A 276 19.92 -24.28 -10.21
CA PHE A 276 20.50 -23.65 -9.01
C PHE A 276 20.85 -22.16 -9.19
N ASP A 277 20.54 -21.57 -10.35
CA ASP A 277 20.79 -20.15 -10.60
C ASP A 277 19.74 -19.27 -9.90
N PRO A 278 20.12 -18.48 -8.86
CA PRO A 278 19.17 -17.65 -8.12
C PRO A 278 18.46 -16.65 -9.02
N ARG A 279 19.08 -16.15 -10.09
CA ARG A 279 18.45 -15.19 -11.03
C ARG A 279 17.25 -15.80 -11.74
N LYS A 280 17.29 -17.11 -12.03
CA LYS A 280 16.18 -17.84 -12.66
C LYS A 280 15.09 -18.18 -11.66
N ILE A 281 15.49 -18.59 -10.45
CA ILE A 281 14.57 -18.96 -9.37
C ILE A 281 13.75 -17.73 -8.96
N ILE A 282 14.43 -16.65 -8.59
CA ILE A 282 13.76 -15.41 -8.12
C ILE A 282 13.10 -14.67 -9.30
N GLY A 283 13.68 -14.80 -10.51
CA GLY A 283 13.11 -14.25 -11.75
C GLY A 283 11.72 -14.78 -12.08
N ALA A 284 11.41 -16.03 -11.73
CA ALA A 284 10.06 -16.58 -11.86
C ALA A 284 9.06 -15.83 -10.96
N GLY A 285 9.46 -15.53 -9.72
CA GLY A 285 8.66 -14.70 -8.79
C GLY A 285 8.48 -13.28 -9.29
N ARG A 286 9.53 -12.65 -9.83
CA ARG A 286 9.46 -11.31 -10.41
C ARG A 286 8.42 -11.22 -11.54
N GLU A 287 8.42 -12.17 -12.46
CA GLU A 287 7.46 -12.17 -13.57
C GLU A 287 6.01 -12.36 -13.07
N ALA A 288 5.79 -13.23 -12.09
CA ALA A 288 4.48 -13.43 -11.49
C ALA A 288 3.95 -12.16 -10.81
N ILE A 289 4.80 -11.46 -10.06
CA ILE A 289 4.45 -10.16 -9.47
C ILE A 289 4.05 -9.16 -10.55
N LYS A 290 4.84 -9.06 -11.63
CA LYS A 290 4.56 -8.14 -12.74
C LYS A 290 3.16 -8.36 -13.31
N GLN A 291 2.73 -9.60 -13.50
CA GLN A 291 1.37 -9.90 -13.99
C GLN A 291 0.29 -9.49 -12.99
N VAL A 292 0.49 -9.74 -11.70
CA VAL A 292 -0.44 -9.28 -10.66
C VAL A 292 -0.51 -7.76 -10.63
N VAL A 293 0.62 -7.06 -10.67
CA VAL A 293 0.64 -5.59 -10.69
C VAL A 293 -0.14 -5.04 -11.89
N LYS A 294 0.03 -5.62 -13.09
CA LYS A 294 -0.73 -5.23 -14.28
C LYS A 294 -2.23 -5.35 -14.07
N SER A 295 -2.70 -6.48 -13.53
CA SER A 295 -4.12 -6.67 -13.22
C SER A 295 -4.66 -5.65 -12.21
N LYS A 296 -3.81 -5.23 -11.24
CA LYS A 296 -4.20 -4.18 -10.29
C LYS A 296 -4.26 -2.80 -10.93
N ILE A 297 -3.33 -2.45 -11.80
CA ILE A 297 -3.37 -1.19 -12.56
C ILE A 297 -4.67 -1.06 -13.33
N GLU A 298 -5.10 -2.15 -13.99
CA GLU A 298 -6.38 -2.20 -14.71
C GLU A 298 -7.58 -2.07 -13.76
N LEU A 299 -7.58 -2.83 -12.66
CA LEU A 299 -8.63 -2.78 -11.64
C LEU A 299 -8.82 -1.37 -11.08
N LEU A 300 -7.72 -0.67 -10.81
CA LEU A 300 -7.70 0.66 -10.19
C LEU A 300 -7.99 1.79 -11.21
N GLY A 301 -7.99 1.48 -12.52
CA GLY A 301 -8.30 2.43 -13.59
C GLY A 301 -7.18 3.45 -13.86
N CYS A 302 -5.94 3.17 -13.44
CA CYS A 302 -4.82 4.10 -13.61
C CYS A 302 -3.96 3.84 -14.87
N ALA A 303 -4.28 2.86 -15.70
CA ALA A 303 -3.63 2.65 -16.99
C ALA A 303 -3.74 3.88 -17.90
N GLY A 304 -2.61 4.30 -18.49
CA GLY A 304 -2.53 5.47 -19.35
C GLY A 304 -2.66 6.82 -18.66
N LYS A 305 -2.45 6.87 -17.32
CA LYS A 305 -2.57 8.08 -16.50
C LYS A 305 -1.20 8.69 -16.09
N ALA A 306 -0.08 8.12 -16.56
CA ALA A 306 1.28 8.66 -16.33
C ALA A 306 1.65 9.72 -17.35
#